data_55b2c56039b428fe883a2bc2ed95ca4d
#
_entry.id   55b2c56039b428fe883a2bc2ed95ca4d
#
_cell.length_a   1.000
_cell.length_b   1.000
_cell.length_c   1.000
_cell.angle_alpha   90.00
_cell.angle_beta   90.00
_cell.angle_gamma   90.00
#
_symmetry.space_group_name_H-M   'P 1'
#
loop_
_entity.id
_entity.type
_entity.pdbx_description
1 polymer ?
#
loop_
_entity_poly.entity_id
_entity_poly.type
_entity_poly.pdbx_seq_one_letter_code
_entity_poly.pdbx_strand_id
1 'polypeptide(L)'
;VTNKAVSKWETSQGMPDIGILPELGKALGVTVDEILMGEQIEQEKRAETAVSDEDKKLLEIVLERAERKAETIRITWKDVFGCLLILSAVGLIIVQIWTLTQGRELGLIYIRNVTPYVINAAAVFLFGAGGMCIEKLRPIWKRKSVIAVTAILLAAGIEVCPFCFLKQREIVDLAPDFSNTMCLKIDENGRAVFYRQRGLLFGAQSDVFPFTVKDDVKVQWLENDVCALTYESPEDDQVHQFVATYGDRNEAVSYYYVANVAYGTWMPEDRGENYKLEVGTGENGGIDIETPEGKEHYEPEECLQYGTLAVVFPSDDPKWTLVLNKDCVVEAGGSRIEEGGTVTLCKVAMEKTAPIIMH
;
A
#
# COMPACT_ATOMS: atom_id res chain seq x y z
N VAL A 1 -45.61 33.74 -23.13
CA VAL A 1 -44.80 34.03 -24.31
C VAL A 1 -44.49 35.52 -24.33
N THR A 2 -43.24 35.94 -24.63
CA THR A 2 -42.86 37.35 -24.67
C THR A 2 -42.97 37.90 -26.12
N ASN A 3 -43.26 39.18 -26.28
CA ASN A 3 -43.36 39.82 -27.58
C ASN A 3 -42.07 39.65 -28.41
N LYS A 4 -40.93 39.53 -27.75
CA LYS A 4 -39.63 39.30 -28.37
C LYS A 4 -39.49 37.89 -28.97
N ALA A 5 -40.16 36.90 -28.38
CA ALA A 5 -40.21 35.53 -28.86
C ALA A 5 -41.10 35.43 -30.11
N VAL A 6 -42.28 36.04 -30.05
CA VAL A 6 -43.24 36.10 -31.17
C VAL A 6 -42.60 36.78 -32.39
N SER A 7 -41.94 37.93 -32.20
CA SER A 7 -41.25 38.65 -33.28
C SER A 7 -40.14 37.83 -33.97
N LYS A 8 -39.45 36.97 -33.22
CA LYS A 8 -38.46 36.06 -33.78
C LYS A 8 -39.10 34.94 -34.64
N TRP A 9 -40.29 34.46 -34.24
CA TRP A 9 -41.03 33.46 -35.00
C TRP A 9 -41.59 34.04 -36.29
N GLU A 10 -42.14 35.25 -36.23
CA GLU A 10 -42.65 35.97 -37.42
C GLU A 10 -41.56 36.27 -38.44
N THR A 11 -40.32 36.52 -37.99
CA THR A 11 -39.17 36.82 -38.85
C THR A 11 -38.37 35.59 -39.25
N SER A 12 -38.86 34.39 -38.97
CA SER A 12 -38.17 33.10 -39.23
C SER A 12 -36.80 32.98 -38.56
N GLN A 13 -36.52 33.74 -37.49
CA GLN A 13 -35.27 33.70 -36.73
C GLN A 13 -35.32 32.70 -35.54
N GLY A 14 -36.40 31.92 -35.45
CA GLY A 14 -36.58 30.87 -34.46
C GLY A 14 -37.93 30.21 -34.63
N MET A 15 -38.08 29.01 -34.06
CA MET A 15 -39.36 28.30 -34.01
C MET A 15 -39.91 28.30 -32.56
N PRO A 16 -41.27 28.26 -32.39
CA PRO A 16 -41.84 28.03 -31.07
C PRO A 16 -41.43 26.67 -30.52
N ASP A 17 -41.25 26.59 -29.21
CA ASP A 17 -41.04 25.32 -28.51
C ASP A 17 -42.26 24.41 -28.69
N ILE A 18 -42.04 23.11 -28.92
CA ILE A 18 -43.07 22.10 -29.14
C ILE A 18 -44.10 22.11 -28.02
N GLY A 19 -43.69 22.36 -26.77
CA GLY A 19 -44.56 22.45 -25.59
C GLY A 19 -45.53 23.63 -25.63
N ILE A 20 -45.28 24.68 -26.44
CA ILE A 20 -46.10 25.90 -26.54
C ILE A 20 -47.08 25.84 -27.73
N LEU A 21 -46.83 24.95 -28.70
CA LEU A 21 -47.66 24.81 -29.88
C LEU A 21 -49.15 24.56 -29.60
N PRO A 22 -49.55 23.72 -28.62
CA PRO A 22 -50.97 23.52 -28.31
C PRO A 22 -51.67 24.77 -27.79
N GLU A 23 -51.00 25.57 -26.96
CA GLU A 23 -51.54 26.83 -26.44
C GLU A 23 -51.61 27.91 -27.50
N LEU A 24 -50.60 27.93 -28.38
CA LEU A 24 -50.57 28.83 -29.52
C LEU A 24 -51.68 28.52 -30.52
N GLY A 25 -51.93 27.24 -30.82
CA GLY A 25 -53.04 26.79 -31.63
C GLY A 25 -54.42 27.19 -31.07
N LYS A 26 -54.62 27.05 -29.75
CA LYS A 26 -55.83 27.52 -29.09
C LYS A 26 -56.01 29.03 -29.15
N ALA A 27 -54.92 29.80 -29.00
CA ALA A 27 -54.97 31.26 -29.08
C ALA A 27 -55.26 31.77 -30.46
N LEU A 28 -54.76 31.09 -31.50
CA LEU A 28 -54.94 31.46 -32.92
C LEU A 28 -56.16 30.79 -33.56
N GLY A 29 -56.81 29.88 -32.88
CA GLY A 29 -57.98 29.14 -33.44
C GLY A 29 -57.63 28.14 -34.53
N VAL A 30 -56.37 27.65 -34.56
CA VAL A 30 -55.83 26.72 -35.54
C VAL A 30 -55.28 25.47 -34.85
N THR A 31 -55.12 24.39 -35.60
CA THR A 31 -54.51 23.18 -35.08
C THR A 31 -52.98 23.29 -35.07
N VAL A 32 -52.29 22.44 -34.29
CA VAL A 32 -50.80 22.40 -34.26
C VAL A 32 -50.23 22.05 -35.65
N ASP A 33 -50.91 21.18 -36.39
CA ASP A 33 -50.52 20.78 -37.75
C ASP A 33 -50.64 21.94 -38.73
N GLU A 34 -51.70 22.77 -38.63
CA GLU A 34 -51.82 23.99 -39.43
C GLU A 34 -50.71 25.00 -39.13
N ILE A 35 -50.28 25.10 -37.89
CA ILE A 35 -49.15 25.95 -37.50
C ILE A 35 -47.83 25.44 -38.11
N LEU A 36 -47.62 24.13 -38.09
CA LEU A 36 -46.38 23.50 -38.59
C LEU A 36 -46.34 23.46 -40.13
N MET A 37 -47.48 23.29 -40.80
CA MET A 37 -47.55 23.24 -42.27
C MET A 37 -47.69 24.63 -42.88
N GLY A 38 -48.09 25.64 -42.11
CA GLY A 38 -48.31 27.00 -42.62
C GLY A 38 -49.50 27.20 -43.53
N GLU A 39 -50.41 26.21 -43.59
CA GLU A 39 -51.61 26.21 -44.40
C GLU A 39 -52.87 25.86 -43.57
N GLN A 40 -53.99 26.55 -43.86
CA GLN A 40 -55.29 26.18 -43.22
C GLN A 40 -55.83 24.89 -43.86
N ILE A 41 -56.14 23.92 -43.04
CA ILE A 41 -56.74 22.65 -43.48
C ILE A 41 -58.27 22.84 -43.59
N GLU A 42 -58.84 22.63 -44.80
CA GLU A 42 -60.27 22.68 -45.05
C GLU A 42 -61.05 21.73 -44.08
N GLN A 43 -62.28 22.09 -43.70
CA GLN A 43 -63.04 21.36 -42.70
C GLN A 43 -63.22 19.85 -42.98
N GLU A 44 -63.25 19.45 -44.25
CA GLU A 44 -63.30 18.02 -44.60
C GLU A 44 -62.04 17.25 -44.27
N LYS A 45 -60.87 17.88 -44.40
CA LYS A 45 -59.58 17.30 -43.98
C LYS A 45 -59.40 17.30 -42.45
N ARG A 46 -60.07 18.20 -41.74
CA ARG A 46 -60.07 18.19 -40.26
C ARG A 46 -60.71 16.95 -39.65
N ALA A 47 -61.71 16.37 -40.33
CA ALA A 47 -62.32 15.14 -39.89
C ALA A 47 -61.46 13.89 -40.11
N GLU A 48 -60.61 13.89 -41.12
CA GLU A 48 -59.65 12.80 -41.36
C GLU A 48 -58.42 12.89 -40.46
N THR A 49 -58.05 14.08 -39.97
CA THR A 49 -56.90 14.29 -39.04
C THR A 49 -57.32 14.16 -37.57
N ALA A 50 -58.62 13.91 -37.30
CA ALA A 50 -59.03 13.53 -35.94
C ALA A 50 -58.47 12.16 -35.63
N VAL A 51 -57.44 12.16 -34.81
CA VAL A 51 -56.76 10.96 -34.30
C VAL A 51 -57.80 9.93 -33.89
N SER A 52 -57.86 8.83 -34.63
CA SER A 52 -58.75 7.69 -34.35
C SER A 52 -58.62 7.27 -32.90
N ASP A 53 -59.69 6.75 -32.30
CA ASP A 53 -59.63 6.22 -30.94
C ASP A 53 -58.62 5.05 -30.80
N GLU A 54 -58.28 4.41 -31.92
CA GLU A 54 -57.20 3.43 -32.01
C GLU A 54 -55.80 4.11 -31.94
N ASP A 55 -55.61 5.25 -32.64
CA ASP A 55 -54.39 6.00 -32.61
C ASP A 55 -54.13 6.64 -31.23
N LYS A 56 -55.18 7.10 -30.57
CA LYS A 56 -55.07 7.56 -29.14
C LYS A 56 -54.65 6.45 -28.21
N LYS A 57 -55.20 5.25 -28.35
CA LYS A 57 -54.75 4.08 -27.57
C LYS A 57 -53.32 3.70 -27.91
N LEU A 58 -52.91 3.78 -29.15
CA LEU A 58 -51.54 3.50 -29.57
C LEU A 58 -50.56 4.53 -28.99
N LEU A 59 -50.95 5.80 -28.97
CA LEU A 59 -50.17 6.88 -28.39
C LEU A 59 -50.04 6.72 -26.86
N GLU A 60 -51.15 6.38 -26.19
CA GLU A 60 -51.13 6.06 -24.76
C GLU A 60 -50.17 4.89 -24.44
N ILE A 61 -50.22 3.82 -25.23
CA ILE A 61 -49.37 2.65 -25.05
C ILE A 61 -47.90 3.03 -25.33
N VAL A 62 -47.59 3.90 -26.31
CA VAL A 62 -46.28 4.36 -26.62
C VAL A 62 -45.73 5.29 -25.53
N LEU A 63 -46.58 6.22 -25.04
CA LEU A 63 -46.24 7.09 -23.90
C LEU A 63 -45.99 6.31 -22.63
N GLU A 64 -46.89 5.37 -22.30
CA GLU A 64 -46.70 4.51 -21.12
C GLU A 64 -45.44 3.63 -21.22
N ARG A 65 -45.08 3.15 -22.44
CA ARG A 65 -43.79 2.48 -22.69
C ARG A 65 -42.61 3.41 -22.60
N ALA A 66 -42.74 4.64 -23.08
CA ALA A 66 -41.66 5.66 -23.00
C ALA A 66 -41.46 6.08 -21.53
N GLU A 67 -42.52 6.29 -20.78
CA GLU A 67 -42.47 6.59 -19.34
C GLU A 67 -41.82 5.42 -18.54
N ARG A 68 -42.26 4.20 -18.80
CA ARG A 68 -41.66 2.99 -18.19
C ARG A 68 -40.17 2.84 -18.56
N LYS A 69 -39.79 3.21 -19.80
CA LYS A 69 -38.41 3.23 -20.24
C LYS A 69 -37.62 4.35 -19.56
N ALA A 70 -38.18 5.53 -19.39
CA ALA A 70 -37.59 6.65 -18.70
C ALA A 70 -37.41 6.39 -17.20
N GLU A 71 -38.38 5.78 -16.54
CA GLU A 71 -38.27 5.31 -15.16
C GLU A 71 -37.20 4.23 -15.00
N THR A 72 -36.97 3.39 -16.05
CA THR A 72 -35.96 2.32 -16.02
C THR A 72 -34.53 2.87 -16.11
N ILE A 73 -34.31 4.12 -16.46
CA ILE A 73 -33.00 4.78 -16.61
C ILE A 73 -32.71 5.72 -15.42
N ARG A 74 -33.62 5.83 -14.45
CA ARG A 74 -33.38 6.66 -13.28
C ARG A 74 -32.23 6.06 -12.45
N ILE A 75 -31.02 6.61 -12.64
CA ILE A 75 -29.83 6.27 -11.83
C ILE A 75 -30.04 6.88 -10.44
N THR A 76 -30.11 6.03 -9.44
CA THR A 76 -30.19 6.47 -8.04
C THR A 76 -28.80 6.64 -7.45
N TRP A 77 -28.67 7.43 -6.39
CA TRP A 77 -27.42 7.53 -5.64
C TRP A 77 -26.93 6.16 -5.13
N LYS A 78 -27.84 5.22 -4.89
CA LYS A 78 -27.51 3.85 -4.51
C LYS A 78 -26.83 3.09 -5.65
N ASP A 79 -27.29 3.29 -6.90
CA ASP A 79 -26.66 2.67 -8.07
C ASP A 79 -25.24 3.20 -8.28
N VAL A 80 -25.04 4.52 -8.15
CA VAL A 80 -23.73 5.14 -8.23
C VAL A 80 -22.79 4.58 -7.15
N PHE A 81 -23.27 4.53 -5.92
CA PHE A 81 -22.51 3.98 -4.79
C PHE A 81 -22.19 2.49 -5.00
N GLY A 82 -23.16 1.71 -5.48
CA GLY A 82 -22.97 0.31 -5.82
C GLY A 82 -21.91 0.10 -6.91
N CYS A 83 -21.90 0.94 -7.95
CA CYS A 83 -20.87 0.91 -8.99
C CYS A 83 -19.49 1.26 -8.43
N LEU A 84 -19.38 2.25 -7.54
CA LEU A 84 -18.12 2.59 -6.88
C LEU A 84 -17.57 1.42 -6.05
N LEU A 85 -18.42 0.73 -5.31
CA LEU A 85 -18.02 -0.47 -4.54
C LEU A 85 -17.51 -1.59 -5.46
N ILE A 86 -18.19 -1.85 -6.58
CA ILE A 86 -17.76 -2.87 -7.55
C ILE A 86 -16.42 -2.46 -8.20
N LEU A 87 -16.26 -1.20 -8.59
CA LEU A 87 -14.99 -0.69 -9.14
C LEU A 87 -13.85 -0.82 -8.13
N SER A 88 -14.10 -0.52 -6.86
CA SER A 88 -13.12 -0.71 -5.78
C SER A 88 -12.73 -2.18 -5.63
N ALA A 89 -13.70 -3.10 -5.68
CA ALA A 89 -13.44 -4.54 -5.64
C ALA A 89 -12.57 -5.00 -6.82
N VAL A 90 -12.89 -4.56 -8.02
CA VAL A 90 -12.09 -4.85 -9.23
C VAL A 90 -10.68 -4.28 -9.10
N GLY A 91 -10.52 -3.06 -8.58
CA GLY A 91 -9.22 -2.46 -8.30
C GLY A 91 -8.37 -3.30 -7.34
N LEU A 92 -8.96 -3.81 -6.26
CA LEU A 92 -8.28 -4.70 -5.32
C LEU A 92 -7.83 -6.01 -5.98
N ILE A 93 -8.66 -6.60 -6.84
CA ILE A 93 -8.29 -7.83 -7.59
C ILE A 93 -7.15 -7.55 -8.56
N ILE A 94 -7.17 -6.41 -9.25
CA ILE A 94 -6.08 -6.02 -10.18
C ILE A 94 -4.76 -5.88 -9.41
N VAL A 95 -4.76 -5.20 -8.26
CA VAL A 95 -3.57 -5.06 -7.38
C VAL A 95 -3.08 -6.44 -6.96
N GLN A 96 -3.98 -7.35 -6.58
CA GLN A 96 -3.62 -8.71 -6.19
C GLN A 96 -2.96 -9.50 -7.33
N ILE A 97 -3.54 -9.47 -8.53
CA ILE A 97 -2.98 -10.14 -9.71
C ILE A 97 -1.61 -9.53 -10.06
N TRP A 98 -1.51 -8.20 -10.05
CA TRP A 98 -0.25 -7.51 -10.34
C TRP A 98 0.85 -7.91 -9.33
N THR A 99 0.53 -7.98 -8.05
CA THR A 99 1.50 -8.40 -7.02
C THR A 99 1.96 -9.84 -7.23
N LEU A 100 1.05 -10.74 -7.62
CA LEU A 100 1.37 -12.15 -7.85
C LEU A 100 2.21 -12.40 -9.12
N THR A 101 2.11 -11.52 -10.09
CA THR A 101 2.82 -11.60 -11.39
C THR A 101 4.04 -10.68 -11.38
N GLN A 102 3.86 -9.43 -11.75
CA GLN A 102 4.93 -8.45 -11.90
C GLN A 102 5.61 -8.09 -10.58
N GLY A 103 4.86 -8.03 -9.48
CA GLY A 103 5.41 -7.68 -8.17
C GLY A 103 6.50 -8.66 -7.74
N ARG A 104 6.31 -9.96 -7.95
CA ARG A 104 7.30 -10.99 -7.63
C ARG A 104 8.59 -10.87 -8.46
N GLU A 105 8.47 -10.57 -9.74
CA GLU A 105 9.65 -10.34 -10.61
C GLU A 105 10.46 -9.10 -10.17
N LEU A 106 9.78 -8.08 -9.61
CA LEU A 106 10.39 -6.89 -9.05
C LEU A 106 10.87 -7.06 -7.60
N GLY A 107 10.77 -8.28 -7.02
CA GLY A 107 11.11 -8.54 -5.62
C GLY A 107 10.18 -7.90 -4.61
N LEU A 108 8.97 -7.49 -5.04
CA LEU A 108 7.96 -6.92 -4.17
C LEU A 108 7.06 -8.02 -3.59
N ILE A 109 6.84 -7.95 -2.29
CA ILE A 109 5.95 -8.87 -1.58
C ILE A 109 5.03 -8.10 -0.64
N TYR A 110 3.96 -8.75 -0.16
CA TYR A 110 3.22 -8.22 0.98
C TYR A 110 4.05 -8.39 2.27
N ILE A 111 4.14 -7.32 3.07
CA ILE A 111 4.82 -7.35 4.38
C ILE A 111 4.20 -8.43 5.25
N ARG A 112 2.86 -8.43 5.41
CA ARG A 112 2.15 -9.44 6.19
C ARG A 112 1.58 -10.53 5.28
N ASN A 113 1.80 -11.79 5.64
CA ASN A 113 1.26 -12.96 4.94
C ASN A 113 -0.28 -12.99 4.95
N VAL A 114 -0.91 -12.33 5.93
CA VAL A 114 -2.38 -12.22 6.03
C VAL A 114 -2.98 -11.19 5.05
N THR A 115 -2.18 -10.25 4.55
CA THR A 115 -2.67 -9.14 3.68
C THR A 115 -3.44 -9.61 2.45
N PRO A 116 -2.97 -10.59 1.66
CA PRO A 116 -3.71 -11.06 0.49
C PRO A 116 -5.08 -11.64 0.83
N TYR A 117 -5.23 -12.26 2.00
CA TYR A 117 -6.54 -12.78 2.46
C TYR A 117 -7.50 -11.64 2.78
N VAL A 118 -7.01 -10.63 3.49
CA VAL A 118 -7.82 -9.45 3.83
C VAL A 118 -8.26 -8.73 2.55
N ILE A 119 -7.37 -8.60 1.57
CA ILE A 119 -7.68 -7.99 0.26
C ILE A 119 -8.74 -8.82 -0.47
N ASN A 120 -8.60 -10.14 -0.53
CA ASN A 120 -9.57 -11.01 -1.19
C ASN A 120 -10.93 -10.97 -0.49
N ALA A 121 -10.96 -11.04 0.83
CA ALA A 121 -12.20 -10.92 1.61
C ALA A 121 -12.88 -9.56 1.40
N ALA A 122 -12.11 -8.49 1.43
CA ALA A 122 -12.61 -7.14 1.16
C ALA A 122 -13.16 -7.00 -0.27
N ALA A 123 -12.46 -7.53 -1.28
CA ALA A 123 -12.90 -7.49 -2.67
C ALA A 123 -14.25 -8.22 -2.84
N VAL A 124 -14.40 -9.41 -2.27
CA VAL A 124 -15.65 -10.18 -2.34
C VAL A 124 -16.78 -9.47 -1.59
N PHE A 125 -16.48 -8.91 -0.42
CA PHE A 125 -17.48 -8.14 0.36
C PHE A 125 -17.94 -6.90 -0.41
N LEU A 126 -17.01 -6.10 -0.96
CA LEU A 126 -17.33 -4.90 -1.74
C LEU A 126 -18.12 -5.24 -3.00
N PHE A 127 -17.74 -6.32 -3.69
CA PHE A 127 -18.47 -6.78 -4.88
C PHE A 127 -19.90 -7.21 -4.53
N GLY A 128 -20.08 -7.97 -3.46
CA GLY A 128 -21.39 -8.39 -2.94
C GLY A 128 -22.24 -7.21 -2.50
N ALA A 129 -21.70 -6.31 -1.70
CA ALA A 129 -22.38 -5.10 -1.23
C ALA A 129 -22.78 -4.18 -2.40
N GLY A 130 -21.87 -3.98 -3.36
CA GLY A 130 -22.15 -3.21 -4.57
C GLY A 130 -23.28 -3.77 -5.40
N GLY A 131 -23.29 -5.08 -5.63
CA GLY A 131 -24.38 -5.76 -6.34
C GLY A 131 -25.73 -5.67 -5.62
N MET A 132 -25.72 -5.62 -4.29
CA MET A 132 -26.93 -5.41 -3.48
C MET A 132 -27.44 -3.97 -3.50
N CYS A 133 -26.57 -3.00 -3.68
CA CYS A 133 -26.92 -1.59 -3.78
C CYS A 133 -27.59 -1.25 -5.13
N ILE A 134 -27.19 -1.90 -6.21
CA ILE A 134 -27.73 -1.65 -7.55
C ILE A 134 -29.12 -2.30 -7.66
N GLU A 135 -30.13 -1.46 -7.84
CA GLU A 135 -31.54 -1.89 -7.77
C GLU A 135 -31.89 -2.97 -8.81
N LYS A 136 -31.32 -2.89 -10.01
CA LYS A 136 -31.46 -3.89 -11.08
C LYS A 136 -30.75 -5.22 -10.81
N LEU A 137 -29.64 -5.21 -10.11
CA LEU A 137 -28.86 -6.41 -9.77
C LEU A 137 -29.35 -7.08 -8.50
N ARG A 138 -29.98 -6.31 -7.59
CA ARG A 138 -30.47 -6.78 -6.29
C ARG A 138 -31.29 -8.09 -6.32
N PRO A 139 -32.25 -8.30 -7.25
CA PRO A 139 -32.96 -9.56 -7.31
C PRO A 139 -32.08 -10.75 -7.72
N ILE A 140 -31.05 -10.51 -8.53
CA ILE A 140 -30.07 -11.54 -8.92
C ILE A 140 -29.21 -11.92 -7.72
N TRP A 141 -28.73 -10.94 -6.96
CA TRP A 141 -27.90 -11.15 -5.78
C TRP A 141 -28.62 -11.80 -4.60
N LYS A 142 -29.94 -11.72 -4.53
CA LYS A 142 -30.75 -12.46 -3.56
C LYS A 142 -30.95 -13.93 -3.91
N ARG A 143 -30.55 -14.38 -5.09
CA ARG A 143 -30.65 -15.80 -5.45
C ARG A 143 -29.65 -16.63 -4.66
N LYS A 144 -30.12 -17.74 -4.09
CA LYS A 144 -29.29 -18.68 -3.31
C LYS A 144 -28.04 -19.15 -4.08
N SER A 145 -28.18 -19.32 -5.41
CA SER A 145 -27.07 -19.70 -6.28
C SER A 145 -25.94 -18.67 -6.33
N VAL A 146 -26.26 -17.38 -6.38
CA VAL A 146 -25.26 -16.30 -6.41
C VAL A 146 -24.55 -16.20 -5.06
N ILE A 147 -25.31 -16.30 -3.96
CA ILE A 147 -24.72 -16.34 -2.61
C ILE A 147 -23.78 -17.54 -2.47
N ALA A 148 -24.19 -18.72 -2.95
CA ALA A 148 -23.36 -19.93 -2.92
C ALA A 148 -22.07 -19.77 -3.74
N VAL A 149 -22.15 -19.22 -4.97
CA VAL A 149 -20.98 -18.96 -5.82
C VAL A 149 -20.04 -17.96 -5.16
N THR A 150 -20.58 -16.89 -4.57
CA THR A 150 -19.77 -15.89 -3.84
C THR A 150 -19.07 -16.51 -2.64
N ALA A 151 -19.75 -17.38 -1.89
CA ALA A 151 -19.17 -18.11 -0.78
C ALA A 151 -18.07 -19.10 -1.23
N ILE A 152 -18.27 -19.78 -2.36
CA ILE A 152 -17.27 -20.69 -2.94
C ILE A 152 -16.04 -19.90 -3.42
N LEU A 153 -16.21 -18.76 -4.05
CA LEU A 153 -15.11 -17.89 -4.47
C LEU A 153 -14.33 -17.34 -3.28
N LEU A 154 -15.02 -16.99 -2.18
CA LEU A 154 -14.38 -16.62 -0.91
C LEU A 154 -13.55 -17.78 -0.35
N ALA A 155 -14.12 -18.97 -0.28
CA ALA A 155 -13.45 -20.15 0.23
C ALA A 155 -12.22 -20.50 -0.64
N ALA A 156 -12.36 -20.51 -1.97
CA ALA A 156 -11.26 -20.72 -2.89
C ALA A 156 -10.15 -19.66 -2.76
N GLY A 157 -10.52 -18.39 -2.59
CA GLY A 157 -9.55 -17.33 -2.33
C GLY A 157 -8.81 -17.54 -1.00
N ILE A 158 -9.47 -18.06 0.02
CA ILE A 158 -8.87 -18.41 1.30
C ILE A 158 -7.92 -19.61 1.15
N GLU A 159 -8.25 -20.61 0.35
CA GLU A 159 -7.42 -21.81 0.18
C GLU A 159 -6.21 -21.63 -0.76
N VAL A 160 -6.35 -20.85 -1.82
CA VAL A 160 -5.24 -20.59 -2.76
C VAL A 160 -4.16 -19.70 -2.14
N CYS A 161 -4.55 -18.74 -1.30
CA CYS A 161 -3.60 -17.87 -0.61
C CYS A 161 -2.62 -18.62 0.33
N PRO A 162 -3.03 -19.59 1.18
CA PRO A 162 -2.09 -20.35 2.02
C PRO A 162 -0.98 -20.99 1.22
N PHE A 163 -1.33 -21.60 0.10
CA PHE A 163 -0.35 -22.26 -0.76
C PHE A 163 0.72 -21.31 -1.30
N CYS A 164 0.35 -20.03 -1.50
CA CYS A 164 1.27 -19.04 -2.04
C CYS A 164 2.02 -18.23 -0.97
N PHE A 165 1.47 -18.05 0.22
CA PHE A 165 1.95 -17.05 1.18
C PHE A 165 2.21 -17.56 2.60
N LEU A 166 1.55 -18.65 3.06
CA LEU A 166 1.71 -19.14 4.44
C LEU A 166 2.87 -20.14 4.63
N LYS A 167 3.55 -20.52 3.56
CA LYS A 167 4.71 -21.40 3.65
C LYS A 167 5.96 -20.71 4.21
N GLN A 168 5.93 -19.38 4.32
CA GLN A 168 7.02 -18.59 4.85
C GLN A 168 6.67 -18.10 6.26
N ARG A 169 7.58 -18.35 7.21
CA ARG A 169 7.53 -17.70 8.51
C ARG A 169 7.83 -16.21 8.33
N GLU A 170 6.99 -15.35 8.89
CA GLU A 170 7.23 -13.91 8.88
C GLU A 170 7.58 -13.40 10.27
N ILE A 171 8.55 -12.52 10.33
CA ILE A 171 8.89 -11.74 11.51
C ILE A 171 8.79 -10.28 11.10
N VAL A 172 7.84 -9.57 11.69
CA VAL A 172 7.62 -8.14 11.40
C VAL A 172 7.59 -7.41 12.72
N ASP A 173 8.48 -6.47 12.88
CA ASP A 173 8.61 -5.67 14.09
C ASP A 173 8.73 -4.18 13.74
N LEU A 174 8.28 -3.32 14.65
CA LEU A 174 8.26 -1.88 14.49
C LEU A 174 9.30 -1.23 15.37
N ALA A 175 9.98 -0.22 14.83
CA ALA A 175 10.83 0.64 15.63
C ALA A 175 10.04 1.22 16.82
N PRO A 176 10.71 1.49 17.98
CA PRO A 176 10.04 2.03 19.15
C PRO A 176 9.25 3.32 18.90
N ASP A 177 9.67 4.15 17.95
CA ASP A 177 9.00 5.38 17.52
C ASP A 177 8.05 5.18 16.31
N PHE A 178 7.84 3.93 15.86
CA PHE A 178 7.04 3.57 14.68
C PHE A 178 7.53 4.15 13.35
N SER A 179 8.74 4.69 13.28
CA SER A 179 9.29 5.29 12.06
C SER A 179 9.68 4.26 11.01
N ASN A 180 10.13 3.08 11.45
CA ASN A 180 10.65 2.02 10.59
C ASN A 180 9.98 0.69 10.88
N THR A 181 9.89 -0.14 9.84
CA THR A 181 9.36 -1.51 9.95
C THR A 181 10.41 -2.50 9.48
N MET A 182 10.79 -3.40 10.38
CA MET A 182 11.60 -4.57 10.05
C MET A 182 10.69 -5.69 9.53
N CYS A 183 11.03 -6.27 8.38
CA CYS A 183 10.31 -7.41 7.81
C CYS A 183 11.30 -8.47 7.34
N LEU A 184 11.27 -9.62 7.99
CA LEU A 184 12.05 -10.80 7.64
C LEU A 184 11.10 -11.92 7.25
N LYS A 185 11.39 -12.60 6.14
CA LYS A 185 10.68 -13.81 5.75
C LYS A 185 11.64 -14.98 5.63
N ILE A 186 11.27 -16.10 6.21
CA ILE A 186 12.07 -17.31 6.28
C ILE A 186 11.26 -18.42 5.61
N ASP A 187 11.85 -19.07 4.61
CA ASP A 187 11.22 -20.17 3.88
C ASP A 187 11.32 -21.51 4.64
N GLU A 188 10.74 -22.57 4.08
CA GLU A 188 10.74 -23.90 4.65
C GLU A 188 12.16 -24.50 4.81
N ASN A 189 13.15 -23.97 4.09
CA ASN A 189 14.55 -24.41 4.14
C ASN A 189 15.39 -23.56 5.08
N GLY A 190 14.80 -22.61 5.81
CA GLY A 190 15.52 -21.70 6.70
C GLY A 190 16.14 -20.51 5.98
N ARG A 191 15.98 -20.37 4.66
CA ARG A 191 16.52 -19.21 3.93
C ARG A 191 15.76 -17.96 4.33
N ALA A 192 16.48 -17.00 4.90
CA ALA A 192 15.93 -15.74 5.39
C ALA A 192 16.18 -14.59 4.40
N VAL A 193 15.15 -13.81 4.13
CA VAL A 193 15.21 -12.66 3.23
C VAL A 193 14.67 -11.44 3.95
N PHE A 194 15.47 -10.38 4.00
CA PHE A 194 15.09 -9.11 4.57
C PHE A 194 14.42 -8.22 3.52
N TYR A 195 13.30 -7.61 3.90
CA TYR A 195 12.52 -6.73 3.03
C TYR A 195 12.40 -5.34 3.65
N ARG A 196 12.68 -4.32 2.86
CA ARG A 196 12.44 -2.92 3.23
C ARG A 196 11.01 -2.53 2.88
N GLN A 197 10.33 -1.88 3.81
CA GLN A 197 8.97 -1.40 3.59
C GLN A 197 8.90 -0.42 2.40
N ARG A 198 7.91 -0.63 1.55
CA ARG A 198 7.54 0.25 0.43
C ARG A 198 6.05 0.58 0.50
N GLY A 199 5.73 1.77 1.00
CA GLY A 199 4.35 2.15 1.29
C GLY A 199 3.75 1.33 2.44
N LEU A 200 2.42 1.19 2.45
CA LEU A 200 1.70 0.62 3.59
C LEU A 200 1.68 -0.92 3.62
N LEU A 201 1.65 -1.57 2.46
CA LEU A 201 1.36 -3.00 2.33
C LEU A 201 2.53 -3.82 1.79
N PHE A 202 3.49 -3.19 1.12
CA PHE A 202 4.52 -3.89 0.36
C PHE A 202 5.89 -3.76 0.99
N GLY A 203 6.71 -4.80 0.82
CA GLY A 203 8.14 -4.82 1.07
C GLY A 203 8.89 -5.12 -0.23
N ALA A 204 10.01 -4.43 -0.42
CA ALA A 204 10.96 -4.74 -1.49
C ALA A 204 12.11 -5.56 -0.93
N GLN A 205 12.51 -6.61 -1.63
CA GLN A 205 13.68 -7.41 -1.25
C GLN A 205 14.90 -6.49 -1.18
N SER A 206 15.63 -6.56 -0.07
CA SER A 206 16.87 -5.83 0.15
C SER A 206 18.04 -6.79 0.23
N ASP A 207 18.03 -7.66 1.21
CA ASP A 207 19.17 -8.52 1.52
C ASP A 207 18.71 -9.97 1.77
N VAL A 208 19.62 -10.91 1.50
CA VAL A 208 19.43 -12.32 1.84
C VAL A 208 20.48 -12.67 2.89
N PHE A 209 20.07 -13.35 3.94
CA PHE A 209 21.02 -13.79 4.97
C PHE A 209 22.04 -14.77 4.39
N PRO A 210 23.30 -14.66 4.77
CA PRO A 210 24.34 -15.53 4.25
C PRO A 210 24.18 -16.99 4.70
N PHE A 211 23.63 -17.20 5.90
CA PHE A 211 23.37 -18.51 6.48
C PHE A 211 21.88 -18.74 6.69
N THR A 212 21.47 -20.02 6.69
CA THR A 212 20.09 -20.39 6.99
C THR A 212 19.80 -20.24 8.49
N VAL A 213 18.56 -19.94 8.79
CA VAL A 213 18.07 -19.76 10.16
C VAL A 213 17.54 -21.10 10.69
N LYS A 214 18.08 -21.56 11.84
CA LYS A 214 17.70 -22.81 12.48
C LYS A 214 16.31 -22.75 13.09
N ASP A 215 16.14 -21.88 14.08
CA ASP A 215 14.92 -21.78 14.86
C ASP A 215 14.45 -20.31 14.98
N ASP A 216 14.70 -19.67 16.12
CA ASP A 216 14.25 -18.32 16.38
C ASP A 216 15.25 -17.25 15.94
N VAL A 217 14.72 -16.09 15.63
CA VAL A 217 15.49 -14.87 15.37
C VAL A 217 15.20 -13.90 16.51
N LYS A 218 16.23 -13.50 17.23
CA LYS A 218 16.12 -12.39 18.19
C LYS A 218 16.12 -11.08 17.43
N VAL A 219 15.08 -10.29 17.63
CA VAL A 219 14.94 -8.94 17.11
C VAL A 219 15.21 -7.94 18.22
N GLN A 220 16.15 -7.04 18.00
CA GLN A 220 16.49 -6.00 18.96
C GLN A 220 16.78 -4.68 18.26
N TRP A 221 15.96 -3.66 18.52
CA TRP A 221 16.23 -2.30 18.10
C TRP A 221 17.31 -1.70 18.99
N LEU A 222 18.43 -1.32 18.41
CA LEU A 222 19.54 -0.63 19.07
C LEU A 222 19.35 0.89 18.99
N GLU A 223 18.78 1.35 17.89
CA GLU A 223 18.26 2.68 17.63
C GLU A 223 16.94 2.57 16.84
N ASN A 224 16.18 3.65 16.73
CA ASN A 224 14.92 3.63 15.96
C ASN A 224 15.12 3.39 14.45
N ASP A 225 16.35 3.50 13.96
CA ASP A 225 16.74 3.26 12.59
C ASP A 225 17.80 2.14 12.46
N VAL A 226 18.08 1.39 13.54
CA VAL A 226 19.01 0.26 13.51
C VAL A 226 18.42 -0.91 14.29
N CYS A 227 18.16 -2.00 13.58
CA CYS A 227 17.58 -3.22 14.13
C CYS A 227 18.55 -4.40 13.95
N ALA A 228 19.02 -4.98 15.05
CA ALA A 228 19.86 -6.16 15.06
C ALA A 228 18.99 -7.43 15.06
N LEU A 229 19.30 -8.35 14.15
CA LEU A 229 18.67 -9.65 13.97
C LEU A 229 19.71 -10.72 14.24
N THR A 230 19.60 -11.39 15.39
CA THR A 230 20.54 -12.43 15.82
C THR A 230 19.87 -13.80 15.65
N TYR A 231 20.57 -14.78 15.10
CA TYR A 231 20.04 -16.11 14.80
C TYR A 231 21.13 -17.17 14.87
N GLU A 232 20.74 -18.41 15.13
CA GLU A 232 21.61 -19.58 15.01
C GLU A 232 21.48 -20.19 13.61
N SER A 233 22.61 -20.68 13.05
CA SER A 233 22.60 -21.42 11.80
C SER A 233 22.81 -22.92 12.03
N PRO A 234 22.08 -23.79 11.34
CA PRO A 234 22.34 -25.22 11.35
C PRO A 234 23.56 -25.62 10.49
N GLU A 235 24.13 -24.69 9.72
CA GLU A 235 25.26 -24.96 8.81
C GLU A 235 26.58 -25.09 9.56
N ASP A 236 26.75 -24.32 10.65
CA ASP A 236 27.97 -24.24 11.45
C ASP A 236 27.74 -24.29 12.96
N ASP A 237 26.47 -24.37 13.39
CA ASP A 237 26.02 -24.30 14.80
C ASP A 237 26.51 -23.01 15.52
N GLN A 238 26.72 -21.90 14.77
CA GLN A 238 27.15 -20.62 15.33
C GLN A 238 26.02 -19.59 15.35
N VAL A 239 26.24 -18.55 16.16
CA VAL A 239 25.37 -17.38 16.24
C VAL A 239 25.82 -16.36 15.22
N HIS A 240 24.91 -15.94 14.36
CA HIS A 240 25.11 -14.91 13.37
C HIS A 240 24.28 -13.69 13.66
N GLN A 241 24.69 -12.54 13.10
CA GLN A 241 23.92 -11.32 13.19
C GLN A 241 23.83 -10.63 11.83
N PHE A 242 22.61 -10.19 11.50
CA PHE A 242 22.32 -9.25 10.43
C PHE A 242 21.81 -7.95 11.05
N VAL A 243 22.25 -6.80 10.55
CA VAL A 243 21.78 -5.50 11.06
C VAL A 243 21.04 -4.76 9.95
N ALA A 244 19.75 -4.53 10.15
CA ALA A 244 18.94 -3.69 9.28
C ALA A 244 19.09 -2.21 9.67
N THR A 245 19.53 -1.39 8.72
CA THR A 245 19.76 0.05 8.90
C THR A 245 18.83 0.86 8.01
N TYR A 246 18.25 1.96 8.50
CA TYR A 246 17.20 2.72 7.80
C TYR A 246 17.51 4.21 7.66
N GLY A 247 18.76 4.61 7.75
CA GLY A 247 19.10 6.02 7.69
C GLY A 247 20.56 6.26 7.42
N ASP A 248 20.96 7.48 7.65
CA ASP A 248 22.31 7.98 7.50
C ASP A 248 22.58 9.03 8.59
N ARG A 249 23.85 9.38 8.81
CA ARG A 249 24.31 10.44 9.72
C ARG A 249 24.99 11.59 8.95
N ASN A 250 24.93 11.55 7.61
CA ASN A 250 25.48 12.58 6.76
C ASN A 250 24.62 12.75 5.49
N GLU A 251 24.19 13.96 5.19
CA GLU A 251 23.42 14.28 3.99
C GLU A 251 24.30 14.54 2.75
N ALA A 252 25.60 14.80 2.95
CA ALA A 252 26.52 15.21 1.88
C ALA A 252 27.35 14.06 1.28
N VAL A 253 27.54 12.97 2.03
CA VAL A 253 28.35 11.81 1.61
C VAL A 253 27.46 10.58 1.53
N SER A 254 27.43 9.94 0.38
CA SER A 254 26.56 8.79 0.12
C SER A 254 26.99 7.50 0.83
N TYR A 255 28.24 7.40 1.22
CA TYR A 255 28.77 6.23 1.92
C TYR A 255 30.06 6.56 2.69
N TYR A 256 30.17 6.03 3.91
CA TYR A 256 31.37 6.06 4.75
C TYR A 256 31.44 4.78 5.59
N TYR A 257 32.66 4.47 6.06
CA TYR A 257 32.86 3.33 6.96
C TYR A 257 32.63 3.75 8.41
N VAL A 258 31.76 3.02 9.12
CA VAL A 258 31.43 3.27 10.53
C VAL A 258 32.67 3.28 11.41
N ALA A 259 33.55 2.28 11.24
CA ALA A 259 34.81 2.21 11.98
C ALA A 259 35.74 3.41 11.71
N ASN A 260 35.71 4.00 10.53
CA ASN A 260 36.55 5.17 10.21
C ASN A 260 36.00 6.44 10.85
N VAL A 261 34.67 6.67 10.77
CA VAL A 261 34.07 7.90 11.32
C VAL A 261 33.96 7.86 12.85
N ALA A 262 33.86 6.65 13.44
CA ALA A 262 33.87 6.44 14.88
C ALA A 262 35.29 6.45 15.47
N TYR A 263 36.29 6.89 14.71
CA TYR A 263 37.66 6.96 15.18
C TYR A 263 37.80 7.71 16.50
N GLY A 264 38.41 7.07 17.50
CA GLY A 264 38.63 7.67 18.82
C GLY A 264 38.44 6.68 19.97
N THR A 265 38.35 7.23 21.17
CA THR A 265 38.13 6.47 22.40
C THR A 265 36.75 6.81 22.95
N TRP A 266 35.98 5.79 23.22
CA TRP A 266 34.60 5.87 23.70
C TRP A 266 34.46 5.21 25.08
N MET A 267 33.73 5.83 25.98
CA MET A 267 33.53 5.33 27.36
C MET A 267 32.04 5.43 27.71
N PRO A 268 31.51 4.49 28.56
CA PRO A 268 30.15 4.59 29.06
C PRO A 268 29.95 5.83 29.92
N GLU A 269 28.75 6.38 29.95
CA GLU A 269 28.40 7.56 30.73
C GLU A 269 28.60 7.28 32.24
N ASP A 270 28.20 6.08 32.70
CA ASP A 270 28.45 5.60 34.04
C ASP A 270 29.88 5.04 34.16
N ARG A 271 30.80 5.84 34.72
CA ARG A 271 32.21 5.48 34.94
C ARG A 271 32.42 4.25 35.85
N GLY A 272 31.36 3.60 36.31
CA GLY A 272 31.40 2.36 37.09
C GLY A 272 31.48 1.09 36.25
N GLU A 273 31.16 1.16 34.97
CA GLU A 273 31.31 0.03 34.05
C GLU A 273 32.71 0.07 33.45
N ASN A 274 33.49 -0.97 33.68
CA ASN A 274 34.87 -1.12 33.17
C ASN A 274 34.84 -1.48 31.66
N TYR A 275 34.14 -0.69 30.85
CA TYR A 275 34.15 -0.80 29.41
C TYR A 275 34.90 0.37 28.78
N LYS A 276 35.71 0.08 27.79
CA LYS A 276 36.36 1.06 26.97
C LYS A 276 36.40 0.55 25.53
N LEU A 277 36.01 1.40 24.60
CA LEU A 277 36.08 1.11 23.17
C LEU A 277 37.07 2.07 22.52
N GLU A 278 38.05 1.53 21.82
CA GLU A 278 39.05 2.28 21.02
C GLU A 278 38.90 1.87 19.57
N VAL A 279 38.60 2.83 18.69
CA VAL A 279 38.37 2.60 17.27
C VAL A 279 39.51 3.29 16.46
N GLY A 280 40.26 2.52 15.71
CA GLY A 280 41.30 3.03 14.81
C GLY A 280 42.54 3.61 15.47
N THR A 281 42.66 3.55 16.81
CA THR A 281 43.76 4.20 17.58
C THR A 281 44.96 3.28 17.82
N GLY A 282 44.85 1.98 17.54
CA GLY A 282 45.93 1.00 17.69
C GLY A 282 46.99 1.08 16.61
N GLU A 283 48.11 0.37 16.79
CA GLU A 283 49.24 0.36 15.82
C GLU A 283 48.86 -0.09 14.41
N ASN A 284 47.83 -1.00 14.32
CA ASN A 284 47.35 -1.53 13.05
C ASN A 284 45.95 -0.99 12.68
N GLY A 285 45.38 -0.05 13.43
CA GLY A 285 43.99 0.33 13.32
C GLY A 285 43.03 -0.72 13.99
N GLY A 286 41.83 -0.91 13.46
CA GLY A 286 40.91 -1.89 13.99
C GLY A 286 40.12 -1.40 15.22
N ILE A 287 39.54 -2.33 16.00
CA ILE A 287 38.70 -2.05 17.15
C ILE A 287 39.21 -2.79 18.38
N ASP A 288 39.55 -2.05 19.41
CA ASP A 288 39.89 -2.58 20.73
C ASP A 288 38.74 -2.41 21.69
N ILE A 289 38.34 -3.47 22.36
CA ILE A 289 37.35 -3.42 23.47
C ILE A 289 37.99 -3.90 24.74
N GLU A 290 37.90 -3.08 25.78
CA GLU A 290 38.22 -3.46 27.13
C GLU A 290 36.92 -3.69 27.91
N THR A 291 36.79 -4.87 28.50
CA THR A 291 35.63 -5.31 29.28
C THR A 291 36.09 -5.77 30.67
N PRO A 292 35.20 -5.97 31.63
CA PRO A 292 35.54 -6.60 32.93
C PRO A 292 36.18 -7.98 32.78
N GLU A 293 35.96 -8.66 31.65
CA GLU A 293 36.44 -10.01 31.35
C GLU A 293 37.86 -10.00 30.72
N GLY A 294 38.28 -8.87 30.16
CA GLY A 294 39.55 -8.70 29.46
C GLY A 294 39.55 -7.72 28.32
N LYS A 295 40.68 -7.66 27.59
CA LYS A 295 40.82 -6.85 26.40
C LYS A 295 40.75 -7.74 25.17
N GLU A 296 39.98 -7.33 24.17
CA GLU A 296 39.81 -7.98 22.88
C GLU A 296 40.23 -7.00 21.80
N HIS A 297 40.88 -7.48 20.72
CA HIS A 297 41.29 -6.72 19.56
C HIS A 297 40.73 -7.36 18.31
N TYR A 298 40.24 -6.53 17.37
CA TYR A 298 39.65 -6.94 16.10
C TYR A 298 40.28 -6.13 14.97
N GLU A 299 40.86 -6.83 14.00
CA GLU A 299 41.46 -6.20 12.80
C GLU A 299 40.37 -5.59 11.91
N PRO A 300 40.67 -4.57 11.08
CA PRO A 300 39.67 -3.96 10.19
C PRO A 300 38.97 -4.95 9.24
N GLU A 301 39.70 -6.00 8.81
CA GLU A 301 39.18 -7.06 7.92
C GLU A 301 38.15 -7.98 8.59
N GLU A 302 38.17 -8.03 9.92
CA GLU A 302 37.20 -8.79 10.70
C GLU A 302 35.89 -8.01 10.96
N CYS A 303 35.80 -6.78 10.47
CA CYS A 303 34.65 -5.90 10.66
C CYS A 303 33.68 -5.98 9.50
N LEU A 304 32.45 -6.42 9.75
CA LEU A 304 31.37 -6.46 8.75
C LEU A 304 30.44 -5.26 8.91
N GLN A 305 30.43 -4.37 7.91
CA GLN A 305 29.60 -3.16 7.95
C GLN A 305 28.20 -3.39 7.40
N TYR A 306 27.20 -2.78 8.06
CA TYR A 306 25.81 -2.73 7.65
C TYR A 306 25.35 -1.28 7.39
N GLY A 307 25.17 -0.95 6.12
CA GLY A 307 24.86 0.41 5.67
C GLY A 307 25.93 1.41 6.11
N THR A 308 25.51 2.57 6.59
CA THR A 308 26.36 3.63 7.14
C THR A 308 26.21 3.80 8.66
N LEU A 309 25.47 2.89 9.33
CA LEU A 309 25.08 3.07 10.73
C LEU A 309 25.66 2.04 11.68
N ALA A 310 26.02 0.84 11.22
CA ALA A 310 26.44 -0.23 12.10
C ALA A 310 27.61 -1.05 11.55
N VAL A 311 28.41 -1.60 12.46
CA VAL A 311 29.45 -2.58 12.18
C VAL A 311 29.37 -3.71 13.21
N VAL A 312 29.53 -4.95 12.72
CA VAL A 312 29.54 -6.18 13.53
C VAL A 312 30.93 -6.77 13.47
N PHE A 313 31.44 -7.23 14.60
CA PHE A 313 32.78 -7.82 14.66
C PHE A 313 32.90 -8.85 15.81
N PRO A 314 33.76 -9.90 15.61
CA PRO A 314 34.27 -10.26 14.30
C PRO A 314 33.19 -10.71 13.31
N SER A 315 33.46 -10.70 12.03
CA SER A 315 32.50 -11.03 10.97
C SER A 315 32.08 -12.49 10.97
N ASP A 316 33.01 -13.37 11.29
CA ASP A 316 32.83 -14.84 11.23
C ASP A 316 32.16 -15.42 12.47
N ASP A 317 32.45 -14.87 13.65
CA ASP A 317 31.88 -15.25 14.95
C ASP A 317 31.43 -13.98 15.69
N PRO A 318 30.30 -13.38 15.31
CA PRO A 318 29.87 -12.07 15.79
C PRO A 318 29.76 -11.99 17.32
N LYS A 319 30.57 -11.12 17.95
CA LYS A 319 30.54 -10.88 19.39
C LYS A 319 29.98 -9.52 19.77
N TRP A 320 30.22 -8.52 18.92
CA TRP A 320 29.85 -7.15 19.19
C TRP A 320 29.23 -6.46 17.98
N THR A 321 28.35 -5.53 18.26
CA THR A 321 27.75 -4.60 17.29
C THR A 321 27.98 -3.19 17.76
N LEU A 322 28.61 -2.36 16.94
CA LEU A 322 28.77 -0.92 17.15
C LEU A 322 27.79 -0.17 16.24
N VAL A 323 27.06 0.78 16.82
CA VAL A 323 26.07 1.58 16.12
C VAL A 323 26.32 3.06 16.35
N LEU A 324 26.23 3.86 15.29
CA LEU A 324 26.17 5.32 15.39
C LEU A 324 24.75 5.75 15.80
N ASN A 325 24.63 6.41 16.96
CA ASN A 325 23.35 6.88 17.45
C ASN A 325 22.81 8.07 16.64
N LYS A 326 21.53 8.42 16.87
CA LYS A 326 20.89 9.52 16.12
C LYS A 326 21.47 10.90 16.35
N ASP A 327 22.15 11.09 17.47
CA ASP A 327 22.86 12.33 17.82
C ASP A 327 24.22 12.46 17.11
N CYS A 328 24.71 11.41 16.46
CA CYS A 328 25.87 11.49 15.61
C CYS A 328 25.62 12.33 14.38
N VAL A 329 26.48 13.29 14.13
CA VAL A 329 26.60 14.00 12.87
C VAL A 329 27.97 13.69 12.29
N VAL A 330 28.01 13.08 11.11
CA VAL A 330 29.27 12.82 10.41
C VAL A 330 29.64 14.07 9.63
N GLU A 331 30.89 14.53 9.77
CA GLU A 331 31.41 15.70 9.05
C GLU A 331 31.19 15.62 7.54
N ALA A 332 31.04 16.75 6.88
CA ALA A 332 30.78 16.81 5.44
C ALA A 332 31.79 16.05 4.56
N GLY A 333 33.02 15.83 5.06
CA GLY A 333 34.06 15.02 4.42
C GLY A 333 33.94 13.52 4.67
N GLY A 334 33.02 13.05 5.52
CA GLY A 334 32.88 11.65 5.90
C GLY A 334 34.07 11.08 6.70
N SER A 335 34.83 11.96 7.39
CA SER A 335 36.10 11.58 8.04
C SER A 335 35.93 11.18 9.51
N ARG A 336 35.00 11.82 10.23
CA ARG A 336 34.75 11.54 11.65
C ARG A 336 33.36 12.04 12.08
N ILE A 337 32.97 11.68 13.30
CA ILE A 337 31.79 12.20 13.98
C ILE A 337 32.14 13.55 14.61
N GLU A 338 31.24 14.53 14.52
CA GLU A 338 31.33 15.80 15.22
C GLU A 338 31.26 15.58 16.75
N GLU A 339 31.82 16.51 17.52
CA GLU A 339 31.81 16.45 18.98
C GLU A 339 30.39 16.37 19.56
N GLY A 340 30.16 15.49 20.51
CA GLY A 340 28.90 15.32 21.22
C GLY A 340 28.01 14.18 20.68
N GLY A 341 28.40 13.52 19.58
CA GLY A 341 27.73 12.30 19.14
C GLY A 341 28.03 11.11 20.06
N THR A 342 27.10 10.16 20.15
CA THR A 342 27.24 8.94 20.94
C THR A 342 27.20 7.70 20.08
N VAL A 343 27.81 6.60 20.58
CA VAL A 343 27.75 5.31 19.92
C VAL A 343 27.16 4.27 20.86
N THR A 344 26.50 3.26 20.32
CA THR A 344 25.98 2.14 21.08
C THR A 344 26.79 0.89 20.80
N LEU A 345 27.35 0.28 21.84
CA LEU A 345 28.00 -1.02 21.80
C LEU A 345 27.04 -2.06 22.37
N CYS A 346 26.81 -3.16 21.66
CA CYS A 346 25.90 -4.22 22.08
C CYS A 346 26.54 -5.59 21.87
N LYS A 347 26.51 -6.45 22.91
CA LYS A 347 27.00 -7.83 22.81
C LYS A 347 26.02 -8.67 21.97
N VAL A 348 26.56 -9.44 21.04
CA VAL A 348 25.79 -10.37 20.22
C VAL A 348 25.55 -11.65 21.02
N ALA A 349 24.32 -12.00 21.22
CA ALA A 349 23.89 -13.24 21.86
C ALA A 349 22.41 -13.50 21.52
N MET A 350 21.97 -14.75 21.55
CA MET A 350 20.54 -15.09 21.39
C MET A 350 19.69 -14.55 22.53
N GLU A 351 20.23 -14.44 23.71
CA GLU A 351 19.60 -13.82 24.86
C GLU A 351 19.56 -12.28 24.67
N LYS A 352 18.60 -11.64 25.34
CA LYS A 352 18.48 -10.18 25.31
C LYS A 352 19.63 -9.54 26.10
N THR A 353 20.46 -8.76 25.41
CA THR A 353 21.60 -8.04 25.99
C THR A 353 21.26 -6.56 26.13
N ALA A 354 21.71 -5.92 27.18
CA ALA A 354 21.59 -4.48 27.36
C ALA A 354 22.59 -3.75 26.43
N PRO A 355 22.16 -2.79 25.62
CA PRO A 355 23.08 -1.95 24.87
C PRO A 355 23.80 -0.99 25.81
N ILE A 356 25.07 -0.69 25.52
CA ILE A 356 25.94 0.23 26.26
C ILE A 356 26.11 1.49 25.44
N ILE A 357 25.61 2.61 25.94
CA ILE A 357 25.78 3.92 25.28
C ILE A 357 27.14 4.49 25.70
N MET A 358 27.94 4.93 24.72
CA MET A 358 29.29 5.41 24.92
C MET A 358 29.44 6.83 24.34
N HIS A 359 30.22 7.66 25.03
CA HIS A 359 30.51 9.06 24.74
C HIS A 359 32.01 9.27 24.49
#